data_ee7c0c7f421c5fd5c5a5a81fc00942b3
#
_entry.id   ee7c0c7f421c5fd5c5a5a81fc00942b3
#
_cell.length_a   1.000
_cell.length_b   1.000
_cell.length_c   1.000
_cell.angle_alpha   90.00
_cell.angle_beta   90.00
_cell.angle_gamma   90.00
#
_symmetry.space_group_name_H-M   'P 1'
#
loop_
_entity.id
_entity.type
_entity.pdbx_description
1 polymer ?
#
loop_
_entity_poly.entity_id
_entity_poly.type
_entity_poly.pdbx_seq_one_letter_code
_entity_poly.pdbx_strand_id
1 'polypeptide(L)'
;MPCKSCITQPVISRRYSGEVLCQKCFYRSFEKNAIKELRSQINQLIFNSKIDIKKIGIGLSGGKDSTVALHILNMYCRERETKIVGLSVDEGIENYRSESLDCAKVACDDLGVSLEIFSYKQLIGMSLGELLITKPPEASPCSPCGILRRRSLNQMARSAEVDCLVLGHNLDDFSQTILMNHSRGDVARMNRMAPHKYVQEGFIPRLLPLRRLPEQEVYLYAILKRMKFHDGDCPYAGKAQRNFFRKMVMELESKQPGTRHSLVNGMEKIRENISPPISLSACPSCGEPSGGNGPCVFCREFGNFSV
;
A
#
# COMPACT_ATOMS: atom_id res chain seq x y z
N MET A 1 -1.05 25.70 22.55
CA MET A 1 -0.95 24.81 23.72
C MET A 1 0.38 24.08 23.65
N PRO A 2 1.11 23.87 24.74
CA PRO A 2 2.36 23.09 24.72
C PRO A 2 2.08 21.60 24.51
N CYS A 3 3.15 20.85 24.24
CA CYS A 3 3.08 19.38 24.13
C CYS A 3 2.54 18.78 25.44
N LYS A 4 1.51 17.94 25.37
CA LYS A 4 0.88 17.32 26.54
C LYS A 4 1.83 16.45 27.39
N SER A 5 2.90 15.91 26.77
CA SER A 5 3.79 14.95 27.43
C SER A 5 5.08 15.57 27.99
N CYS A 6 5.54 16.74 27.50
CA CYS A 6 6.86 17.29 27.86
C CYS A 6 6.96 18.82 27.80
N ILE A 7 5.86 19.54 27.66
CA ILE A 7 5.74 21.02 27.70
C ILE A 7 6.52 21.77 26.60
N THR A 8 7.25 21.09 25.71
CA THR A 8 7.98 21.70 24.57
C THR A 8 7.05 22.20 23.47
N GLN A 9 7.59 23.03 22.57
CA GLN A 9 6.83 23.54 21.41
C GLN A 9 6.30 22.39 20.54
N PRO A 10 5.00 22.37 20.22
CA PRO A 10 4.40 21.32 19.45
C PRO A 10 4.69 21.47 17.95
N VAL A 11 4.72 20.34 17.24
CA VAL A 11 4.79 20.27 15.78
C VAL A 11 3.48 19.80 15.16
N ILE A 12 2.58 19.19 15.96
CA ILE A 12 1.28 18.68 15.48
C ILE A 12 0.20 18.76 16.57
N SER A 13 -1.03 19.02 16.11
CA SER A 13 -2.26 18.87 16.89
C SER A 13 -3.20 17.89 16.20
N ARG A 14 -3.48 16.76 16.85
CA ARG A 14 -4.33 15.67 16.36
C ARG A 14 -5.77 15.93 16.73
N ARG A 15 -6.58 16.45 15.83
CA ARG A 15 -7.99 16.73 16.12
C ARG A 15 -8.80 15.49 16.51
N TYR A 16 -8.47 14.32 15.94
CA TYR A 16 -9.15 13.05 16.18
C TYR A 16 -8.90 12.45 17.58
N SER A 17 -7.81 12.81 18.26
CA SER A 17 -7.47 12.31 19.61
C SER A 17 -7.30 13.44 20.63
N GLY A 18 -7.30 14.70 20.19
CA GLY A 18 -7.03 15.86 21.05
C GLY A 18 -5.58 15.92 21.57
N GLU A 19 -4.65 15.14 21.00
CA GLU A 19 -3.24 15.17 21.36
C GLU A 19 -2.51 16.34 20.70
N VAL A 20 -1.67 17.01 21.49
CA VAL A 20 -0.73 18.04 21.02
C VAL A 20 0.67 17.56 21.31
N LEU A 21 1.50 17.35 20.28
CA LEU A 21 2.79 16.67 20.41
C LEU A 21 3.94 17.50 19.83
N CYS A 22 5.07 17.53 20.57
CA CYS A 22 6.34 18.00 20.03
C CYS A 22 6.97 16.91 19.13
N GLN A 23 8.03 17.27 18.41
CA GLN A 23 8.71 16.36 17.48
C GLN A 23 9.11 15.02 18.11
N LYS A 24 9.73 15.03 19.29
CA LYS A 24 10.16 13.81 19.98
C LYS A 24 8.98 12.91 20.37
N CYS A 25 7.92 13.50 20.91
CA CYS A 25 6.72 12.76 21.31
C CYS A 25 5.93 12.28 20.09
N PHE A 26 5.90 13.06 19.01
CA PHE A 26 5.32 12.68 17.74
C PHE A 26 6.04 11.46 17.16
N TYR A 27 7.37 11.46 17.03
CA TYR A 27 8.13 10.31 16.55
C TYR A 27 7.81 9.05 17.35
N ARG A 28 7.90 9.15 18.69
CA ARG A 28 7.62 8.00 19.57
C ARG A 28 6.21 7.44 19.37
N SER A 29 5.21 8.32 19.29
CA SER A 29 3.82 7.91 19.07
C SER A 29 3.61 7.30 17.69
N PHE A 30 4.14 7.93 16.63
CA PHE A 30 4.02 7.49 15.26
C PHE A 30 4.67 6.11 15.04
N GLU A 31 5.94 5.99 15.40
CA GLU A 31 6.72 4.75 15.28
C GLU A 31 6.10 3.60 16.08
N LYS A 32 5.70 3.88 17.35
CA LYS A 32 5.01 2.90 18.19
C LYS A 32 3.73 2.39 17.56
N ASN A 33 2.91 3.28 16.99
CA ASN A 33 1.63 2.90 16.39
C ASN A 33 1.84 2.10 15.09
N ALA A 34 2.77 2.53 14.22
CA ALA A 34 3.10 1.83 12.98
C ALA A 34 3.68 0.43 13.24
N ILE A 35 4.63 0.32 14.18
CA ILE A 35 5.26 -0.96 14.55
C ILE A 35 4.25 -1.89 15.24
N LYS A 36 3.38 -1.35 16.11
CA LYS A 36 2.30 -2.13 16.75
C LYS A 36 1.35 -2.71 15.70
N GLU A 37 0.98 -1.89 14.71
CA GLU A 37 0.09 -2.31 13.62
C GLU A 37 0.75 -3.41 12.78
N LEU A 38 2.00 -3.22 12.35
CA LEU A 38 2.76 -4.21 11.59
C LEU A 38 2.90 -5.53 12.36
N ARG A 39 3.30 -5.46 13.64
CA ARG A 39 3.44 -6.63 14.52
C ARG A 39 2.14 -7.40 14.66
N SER A 40 1.03 -6.69 14.84
CA SER A 40 -0.29 -7.32 14.96
C SER A 40 -0.66 -8.09 13.69
N GLN A 41 -0.42 -7.51 12.51
CA GLN A 41 -0.69 -8.16 11.21
C GLN A 41 0.20 -9.37 10.98
N ILE A 42 1.50 -9.28 11.28
CA ILE A 42 2.45 -10.39 11.18
C ILE A 42 2.05 -11.53 12.11
N ASN A 43 1.74 -11.22 13.37
CA ASN A 43 1.34 -12.24 14.34
C ASN A 43 0.05 -12.94 13.93
N GLN A 44 -0.93 -12.22 13.39
CA GLN A 44 -2.16 -12.83 12.86
C GLN A 44 -1.87 -13.76 11.68
N LEU A 45 -0.96 -13.37 10.78
CA LEU A 45 -0.58 -14.18 9.62
C LEU A 45 0.13 -15.47 10.06
N ILE A 46 1.11 -15.37 10.97
CA ILE A 46 1.82 -16.52 11.55
C ILE A 46 0.84 -17.46 12.25
N PHE A 47 0.00 -16.92 13.13
CA PHE A 47 -0.96 -17.71 13.92
C PHE A 47 -1.97 -18.47 13.04
N ASN A 48 -2.56 -17.77 12.07
CA ASN A 48 -3.61 -18.32 11.24
C ASN A 48 -3.09 -19.30 10.16
N SER A 49 -1.86 -19.09 9.67
CA SER A 49 -1.30 -19.90 8.57
C SER A 49 -0.20 -20.85 9.01
N LYS A 50 0.22 -20.79 10.29
CA LYS A 50 1.28 -21.62 10.89
C LYS A 50 2.58 -21.58 10.07
N ILE A 51 2.96 -20.40 9.59
CA ILE A 51 4.17 -20.13 8.83
C ILE A 51 5.20 -19.37 9.66
N ASP A 52 6.47 -19.47 9.27
CA ASP A 52 7.53 -18.59 9.72
C ASP A 52 7.75 -17.47 8.68
N ILE A 53 8.07 -16.24 9.12
CA ILE A 53 8.33 -15.11 8.22
C ILE A 53 9.82 -14.78 8.27
N LYS A 54 10.53 -15.17 7.22
CA LYS A 54 11.98 -15.01 7.07
C LYS A 54 12.36 -13.89 6.10
N LYS A 55 11.51 -13.62 5.12
CA LYS A 55 11.76 -12.61 4.10
C LYS A 55 10.52 -11.78 3.81
N ILE A 56 10.62 -10.47 3.93
CA ILE A 56 9.52 -9.53 3.68
C ILE A 56 9.86 -8.67 2.47
N GLY A 57 8.96 -8.66 1.49
CA GLY A 57 9.00 -7.71 0.38
C GLY A 57 8.36 -6.39 0.77
N ILE A 58 8.84 -5.29 0.20
CA ILE A 58 8.17 -4.00 0.31
C ILE A 58 7.99 -3.36 -1.06
N GLY A 59 6.75 -2.99 -1.39
CA GLY A 59 6.44 -2.26 -2.63
C GLY A 59 6.85 -0.79 -2.51
N LEU A 60 7.81 -0.36 -3.33
CA LEU A 60 8.38 0.98 -3.34
C LEU A 60 7.97 1.75 -4.58
N SER A 61 7.20 2.81 -4.39
CA SER A 61 6.88 3.77 -5.47
C SER A 61 7.87 4.91 -5.58
N GLY A 62 8.72 5.11 -4.58
CA GLY A 62 9.58 6.29 -4.43
C GLY A 62 8.90 7.50 -3.78
N GLY A 63 7.59 7.44 -3.56
CA GLY A 63 6.84 8.48 -2.83
C GLY A 63 6.94 8.32 -1.30
N LYS A 64 6.53 9.38 -0.59
CA LYS A 64 6.63 9.50 0.88
C LYS A 64 6.12 8.29 1.65
N ASP A 65 4.95 7.75 1.27
CA ASP A 65 4.29 6.69 2.04
C ASP A 65 5.08 5.37 1.97
N SER A 66 5.58 5.01 0.78
CA SER A 66 6.41 3.82 0.60
C SER A 66 7.77 3.94 1.29
N THR A 67 8.37 5.12 1.28
CA THR A 67 9.64 5.41 1.95
C THR A 67 9.49 5.34 3.48
N VAL A 68 8.42 5.91 4.03
CA VAL A 68 8.11 5.80 5.47
C VAL A 68 7.81 4.35 5.86
N ALA A 69 7.06 3.60 5.03
CA ALA A 69 6.78 2.20 5.28
C ALA A 69 8.06 1.34 5.30
N LEU A 70 9.03 1.61 4.40
CA LEU A 70 10.33 0.96 4.39
C LEU A 70 11.10 1.25 5.69
N HIS A 71 11.12 2.50 6.14
CA HIS A 71 11.78 2.88 7.38
C HIS A 71 11.17 2.15 8.60
N ILE A 72 9.85 2.10 8.71
CA ILE A 72 9.14 1.38 9.77
C ILE A 72 9.42 -0.13 9.71
N LEU A 73 9.40 -0.71 8.52
CA LEU A 73 9.73 -2.12 8.33
C LEU A 73 11.18 -2.42 8.76
N ASN A 74 12.13 -1.58 8.37
CA ASN A 74 13.52 -1.73 8.77
C ASN A 74 13.69 -1.63 10.29
N MET A 75 13.01 -0.68 10.95
CA MET A 75 12.98 -0.59 12.42
C MET A 75 12.42 -1.88 13.06
N TYR A 76 11.38 -2.46 12.47
CA TYR A 76 10.76 -3.70 12.96
C TYR A 76 11.69 -4.89 12.81
N CYS A 77 12.43 -4.99 11.70
CA CYS A 77 13.31 -6.14 11.38
C CYS A 77 14.70 -6.04 12.01
N ARG A 78 15.12 -4.86 12.49
CA ARG A 78 16.49 -4.57 12.98
C ARG A 78 17.01 -5.55 14.05
N GLU A 79 16.13 -6.08 14.89
CA GLU A 79 16.45 -7.03 15.96
C GLU A 79 15.98 -8.45 15.64
N ARG A 80 15.74 -8.73 14.37
CA ARG A 80 15.19 -10.01 13.89
C ARG A 80 16.00 -10.51 12.71
N GLU A 81 16.07 -11.82 12.54
CA GLU A 81 16.72 -12.45 11.38
C GLU A 81 15.87 -12.37 10.08
N THR A 82 14.96 -11.40 10.01
CA THR A 82 14.07 -11.23 8.87
C THR A 82 14.71 -10.35 7.81
N LYS A 83 14.88 -10.87 6.61
CA LYS A 83 15.41 -10.14 5.45
C LYS A 83 14.37 -9.25 4.82
N ILE A 84 14.80 -8.10 4.28
CA ILE A 84 13.95 -7.16 3.54
C ILE A 84 14.44 -7.09 2.09
N VAL A 85 13.50 -7.06 1.14
CA VAL A 85 13.77 -6.76 -0.27
C VAL A 85 12.79 -5.70 -0.77
N GLY A 86 13.31 -4.63 -1.38
CA GLY A 86 12.54 -3.60 -2.06
C GLY A 86 12.09 -4.08 -3.43
N LEU A 87 10.82 -3.86 -3.76
CA LEU A 87 10.21 -4.22 -5.04
C LEU A 87 9.60 -2.98 -5.68
N SER A 88 10.09 -2.56 -6.82
CA SER A 88 9.61 -1.37 -7.53
C SER A 88 9.15 -1.71 -8.94
N VAL A 89 7.99 -1.21 -9.32
CA VAL A 89 7.44 -1.42 -10.67
C VAL A 89 7.71 -0.18 -11.50
N ASP A 90 8.34 -0.35 -12.66
CA ASP A 90 8.53 0.72 -13.63
C ASP A 90 7.41 0.69 -14.68
N GLU A 91 6.52 1.67 -14.59
CA GLU A 91 5.40 1.83 -15.53
C GLU A 91 5.81 2.47 -16.86
N GLY A 92 7.03 2.99 -16.96
CA GLY A 92 7.52 3.71 -18.13
C GLY A 92 6.79 5.04 -18.36
N ILE A 93 6.39 5.75 -17.30
CA ILE A 93 5.77 7.08 -17.38
C ILE A 93 6.88 8.11 -17.51
N GLU A 94 6.95 8.77 -18.67
CA GLU A 94 7.96 9.79 -18.96
C GLU A 94 7.89 10.97 -17.99
N ASN A 95 9.03 11.58 -17.69
CA ASN A 95 9.20 12.74 -16.81
C ASN A 95 8.60 12.59 -15.40
N TYR A 96 8.34 11.35 -14.98
CA TYR A 96 7.78 11.05 -13.66
C TYR A 96 8.47 9.84 -13.02
N ARG A 97 8.54 8.71 -13.75
CA ARG A 97 8.93 7.44 -13.12
C ARG A 97 10.40 7.34 -12.80
N SER A 98 11.29 7.92 -13.63
CA SER A 98 12.74 7.92 -13.40
C SER A 98 13.10 8.56 -12.06
N GLU A 99 12.59 9.77 -11.77
CA GLU A 99 12.86 10.48 -10.52
C GLU A 99 12.34 9.74 -9.30
N SER A 100 11.14 9.14 -9.41
CA SER A 100 10.57 8.36 -8.31
C SER A 100 11.34 7.06 -8.05
N LEU A 101 11.88 6.41 -9.11
CA LEU A 101 12.75 5.25 -8.97
C LEU A 101 14.09 5.61 -8.29
N ASP A 102 14.66 6.76 -8.62
CA ASP A 102 15.89 7.22 -7.98
C ASP A 102 15.69 7.52 -6.50
N CYS A 103 14.53 8.07 -6.12
CA CYS A 103 14.17 8.20 -4.70
C CYS A 103 14.02 6.84 -4.01
N ALA A 104 13.43 5.83 -4.69
CA ALA A 104 13.32 4.49 -4.15
C ALA A 104 14.69 3.81 -3.95
N LYS A 105 15.63 3.99 -4.91
CA LYS A 105 17.01 3.50 -4.79
C LYS A 105 17.70 4.11 -3.57
N VAL A 106 17.70 5.46 -3.46
CA VAL A 106 18.31 6.15 -2.32
C VAL A 106 17.72 5.67 -0.99
N ALA A 107 16.40 5.52 -0.89
CA ALA A 107 15.77 5.02 0.33
C ALA A 107 16.20 3.59 0.70
N CYS A 108 16.46 2.74 -0.28
CA CYS A 108 16.99 1.40 -0.06
C CYS A 108 18.48 1.42 0.32
N ASP A 109 19.29 2.20 -0.37
CA ASP A 109 20.73 2.33 -0.13
C ASP A 109 21.01 2.85 1.28
N ASP A 110 20.29 3.86 1.74
CA ASP A 110 20.37 4.43 3.08
C ASP A 110 20.12 3.40 4.20
N LEU A 111 19.39 2.33 3.89
CA LEU A 111 19.01 1.28 4.86
C LEU A 111 19.68 -0.08 4.60
N GLY A 112 20.54 -0.16 3.57
CA GLY A 112 21.19 -1.41 3.17
C GLY A 112 20.23 -2.49 2.66
N VAL A 113 19.12 -2.09 2.03
CA VAL A 113 18.08 -2.97 1.49
C VAL A 113 18.29 -3.12 -0.02
N SER A 114 18.31 -4.36 -0.53
CA SER A 114 18.36 -4.60 -1.98
C SER A 114 17.06 -4.15 -2.66
N LEU A 115 17.16 -3.55 -3.85
CA LEU A 115 16.01 -3.12 -4.65
C LEU A 115 15.95 -3.88 -5.96
N GLU A 116 14.84 -4.55 -6.21
CA GLU A 116 14.50 -5.14 -7.50
C GLU A 116 13.53 -4.23 -8.26
N ILE A 117 13.74 -4.06 -9.55
CA ILE A 117 12.90 -3.24 -10.43
C ILE A 117 12.38 -4.12 -11.56
N PHE A 118 11.08 -4.04 -11.82
CA PHE A 118 10.42 -4.78 -12.90
C PHE A 118 9.52 -3.84 -13.70
N SER A 119 9.70 -3.81 -15.02
CA SER A 119 8.99 -2.88 -15.89
C SER A 119 7.75 -3.47 -16.56
N TYR A 120 6.82 -2.62 -16.96
CA TYR A 120 5.72 -3.03 -17.84
C TYR A 120 6.21 -3.52 -19.20
N LYS A 121 7.34 -3.01 -19.70
CA LYS A 121 7.97 -3.54 -20.91
C LYS A 121 8.36 -5.00 -20.78
N GLN A 122 8.84 -5.42 -19.61
CA GLN A 122 9.12 -6.83 -19.32
C GLN A 122 7.85 -7.68 -19.16
N LEU A 123 6.74 -7.08 -18.71
CA LEU A 123 5.49 -7.80 -18.47
C LEU A 123 4.63 -7.98 -19.73
N ILE A 124 4.49 -6.93 -20.54
CA ILE A 124 3.57 -6.88 -21.70
C ILE A 124 4.20 -6.30 -22.98
N GLY A 125 5.52 -6.12 -23.02
CA GLY A 125 6.24 -5.60 -24.20
C GLY A 125 6.16 -4.08 -24.42
N MET A 126 5.43 -3.32 -23.56
CA MET A 126 5.22 -1.88 -23.73
C MET A 126 5.11 -1.13 -22.42
N SER A 127 5.36 0.17 -22.45
CA SER A 127 5.14 1.10 -21.34
C SER A 127 3.65 1.42 -21.14
N LEU A 128 3.32 2.07 -20.02
CA LEU A 128 1.95 2.55 -19.81
C LEU A 128 1.53 3.58 -20.87
N GLY A 129 2.43 4.50 -21.27
CA GLY A 129 2.13 5.49 -22.28
C GLY A 129 1.79 4.86 -23.64
N GLU A 130 2.61 3.91 -24.09
CA GLU A 130 2.37 3.15 -25.34
C GLU A 130 1.05 2.35 -25.27
N LEU A 131 0.77 1.73 -24.13
CA LEU A 131 -0.49 1.00 -23.91
C LEU A 131 -1.72 1.92 -24.02
N LEU A 132 -1.67 3.10 -23.43
CA LEU A 132 -2.79 4.06 -23.45
C LEU A 132 -3.08 4.61 -24.84
N ILE A 133 -2.08 4.64 -25.71
CA ILE A 133 -2.23 5.00 -27.14
C ILE A 133 -2.84 3.82 -27.91
N THR A 134 -2.31 2.61 -27.72
CA THR A 134 -2.73 1.41 -28.47
C THR A 134 -4.12 0.91 -28.05
N LYS A 135 -4.40 0.98 -26.73
CA LYS A 135 -5.68 0.53 -26.13
C LYS A 135 -6.16 1.60 -25.14
N PRO A 136 -6.80 2.67 -25.62
CA PRO A 136 -7.35 3.71 -24.74
C PRO A 136 -8.38 3.12 -23.76
N PRO A 137 -8.28 3.38 -22.44
CA PRO A 137 -9.25 2.88 -21.48
C PRO A 137 -10.56 3.69 -21.55
N GLU A 138 -11.71 3.03 -21.41
CA GLU A 138 -13.03 3.67 -21.42
C GLU A 138 -13.22 4.65 -20.27
N ALA A 139 -12.69 4.35 -19.07
CA ALA A 139 -12.95 5.14 -17.87
C ALA A 139 -11.72 5.95 -17.39
N SER A 140 -10.60 5.32 -17.16
CA SER A 140 -9.43 5.98 -16.57
C SER A 140 -8.13 5.21 -16.82
N PRO A 141 -7.02 5.93 -17.12
CA PRO A 141 -5.68 5.34 -17.21
C PRO A 141 -5.24 4.58 -15.94
N CYS A 142 -5.80 4.92 -14.79
CA CYS A 142 -5.48 4.26 -13.52
C CYS A 142 -6.00 2.82 -13.44
N SER A 143 -7.02 2.46 -14.23
CA SER A 143 -7.58 1.10 -14.24
C SER A 143 -6.57 0.08 -14.79
N PRO A 144 -6.11 0.17 -16.05
CA PRO A 144 -5.09 -0.73 -16.60
C PRO A 144 -3.78 -0.66 -15.80
N CYS A 145 -3.32 0.53 -15.44
CA CYS A 145 -2.13 0.70 -14.60
C CYS A 145 -2.22 -0.07 -13.28
N GLY A 146 -3.36 -0.01 -12.60
CA GLY A 146 -3.57 -0.74 -11.34
C GLY A 146 -3.59 -2.26 -11.50
N ILE A 147 -4.07 -2.79 -12.64
CA ILE A 147 -4.04 -4.22 -12.94
C ILE A 147 -2.60 -4.67 -13.17
N LEU A 148 -1.86 -3.97 -14.03
CA LEU A 148 -0.47 -4.27 -14.36
C LEU A 148 0.43 -4.18 -13.13
N ARG A 149 0.30 -3.12 -12.32
CA ARG A 149 1.10 -2.94 -11.09
C ARG A 149 0.89 -4.07 -10.10
N ARG A 150 -0.35 -4.50 -9.88
CA ARG A 150 -0.63 -5.65 -9.00
C ARG A 150 -0.05 -6.94 -9.54
N ARG A 151 -0.13 -7.17 -10.86
CA ARG A 151 0.45 -8.34 -11.51
C ARG A 151 1.97 -8.35 -11.36
N SER A 152 2.65 -7.24 -11.70
CA SER A 152 4.10 -7.08 -11.56
C SER A 152 4.57 -7.32 -10.13
N LEU A 153 3.93 -6.67 -9.14
CA LEU A 153 4.29 -6.85 -7.73
C LEU A 153 4.10 -8.28 -7.24
N ASN A 154 3.05 -8.98 -7.66
CA ASN A 154 2.85 -10.39 -7.30
C ASN A 154 3.94 -11.28 -7.92
N GLN A 155 4.27 -11.06 -9.18
CA GLN A 155 5.32 -11.80 -9.88
C GLN A 155 6.68 -11.58 -9.22
N MET A 156 7.06 -10.32 -8.98
CA MET A 156 8.30 -9.98 -8.27
C MET A 156 8.37 -10.60 -6.87
N ALA A 157 7.27 -10.49 -6.11
CA ALA A 157 7.21 -11.02 -4.75
C ALA A 157 7.40 -12.54 -4.70
N ARG A 158 6.87 -13.27 -5.70
CA ARG A 158 7.11 -14.72 -5.84
C ARG A 158 8.53 -15.02 -6.28
N SER A 159 9.05 -14.32 -7.30
CA SER A 159 10.43 -14.53 -7.77
C SER A 159 11.45 -14.22 -6.68
N ALA A 160 11.16 -13.24 -5.85
CA ALA A 160 11.98 -12.90 -4.68
C ALA A 160 11.72 -13.83 -3.47
N GLU A 161 10.83 -14.81 -3.58
CA GLU A 161 10.47 -15.76 -2.50
C GLU A 161 10.16 -15.06 -1.16
N VAL A 162 9.34 -14.01 -1.20
CA VAL A 162 8.94 -13.32 0.03
C VAL A 162 7.72 -13.96 0.66
N ASP A 163 7.70 -14.04 1.99
CA ASP A 163 6.59 -14.63 2.76
C ASP A 163 5.38 -13.68 2.82
N CYS A 164 5.63 -12.38 2.76
CA CYS A 164 4.58 -11.34 2.70
C CYS A 164 5.11 -10.05 2.06
N LEU A 165 4.18 -9.18 1.64
CA LEU A 165 4.47 -7.92 0.97
C LEU A 165 3.91 -6.74 1.76
N VAL A 166 4.78 -5.85 2.23
CA VAL A 166 4.40 -4.58 2.86
C VAL A 166 4.09 -3.53 1.80
N LEU A 167 3.02 -2.76 1.99
CA LEU A 167 2.63 -1.64 1.15
C LEU A 167 2.41 -0.38 2.00
N GLY A 168 2.77 0.78 1.47
CA GLY A 168 2.72 2.08 2.14
C GLY A 168 1.34 2.75 2.20
N HIS A 169 0.22 2.03 2.04
CA HIS A 169 -1.10 2.65 2.12
C HIS A 169 -1.38 3.19 3.52
N ASN A 170 -1.77 4.46 3.60
CA ASN A 170 -2.09 5.17 4.83
C ASN A 170 -3.59 5.13 5.16
N LEU A 171 -4.00 5.80 6.25
CA LEU A 171 -5.38 5.84 6.73
C LEU A 171 -6.34 6.48 5.71
N ASP A 172 -5.89 7.52 5.02
CA ASP A 172 -6.70 8.24 4.01
C ASP A 172 -6.97 7.35 2.80
N ASP A 173 -5.95 6.65 2.29
CA ASP A 173 -6.09 5.67 1.20
C ASP A 173 -7.07 4.56 1.55
N PHE A 174 -6.98 4.06 2.78
CA PHE A 174 -7.80 2.96 3.23
C PHE A 174 -9.27 3.39 3.39
N SER A 175 -9.51 4.57 3.99
CA SER A 175 -10.85 5.16 4.14
C SER A 175 -11.52 5.42 2.79
N GLN A 176 -10.78 5.98 1.82
CA GLN A 176 -11.25 6.18 0.45
C GLN A 176 -11.64 4.85 -0.20
N THR A 177 -10.81 3.81 -0.03
CA THR A 177 -11.06 2.48 -0.61
C THR A 177 -12.30 1.84 0.01
N ILE A 178 -12.51 2.00 1.31
CA ILE A 178 -13.73 1.54 2.00
C ILE A 178 -14.97 2.19 1.37
N LEU A 179 -15.01 3.53 1.28
CA LEU A 179 -16.14 4.23 0.69
C LEU A 179 -16.37 3.86 -0.78
N MET A 180 -15.29 3.71 -1.56
CA MET A 180 -15.40 3.26 -2.96
C MET A 180 -16.03 1.88 -3.09
N ASN A 181 -15.68 0.93 -2.23
CA ASN A 181 -16.22 -0.42 -2.27
C ASN A 181 -17.66 -0.46 -1.77
N HIS A 182 -17.98 0.30 -0.72
CA HIS A 182 -19.35 0.45 -0.21
C HIS A 182 -20.29 1.05 -1.26
N SER A 183 -19.87 2.13 -1.94
CA SER A 183 -20.69 2.78 -2.97
C SER A 183 -21.00 1.89 -4.18
N ARG A 184 -20.20 0.83 -4.38
CA ARG A 184 -20.41 -0.16 -5.45
C ARG A 184 -21.14 -1.41 -4.98
N GLY A 185 -21.43 -1.55 -3.69
CA GLY A 185 -21.97 -2.80 -3.13
C GLY A 185 -21.04 -4.00 -3.27
N ASP A 186 -19.72 -3.79 -3.47
CA ASP A 186 -18.76 -4.86 -3.76
C ASP A 186 -18.24 -5.52 -2.47
N VAL A 187 -19.10 -6.34 -1.85
CA VAL A 187 -18.81 -7.09 -0.62
C VAL A 187 -17.60 -8.01 -0.79
N ALA A 188 -17.48 -8.65 -1.96
CA ALA A 188 -16.36 -9.53 -2.26
C ALA A 188 -15.02 -8.78 -2.25
N ARG A 189 -14.97 -7.56 -2.79
CA ARG A 189 -13.80 -6.70 -2.74
C ARG A 189 -13.49 -6.20 -1.33
N MET A 190 -14.52 -5.84 -0.57
CA MET A 190 -14.37 -5.44 0.83
C MET A 190 -13.73 -6.57 1.66
N ASN A 191 -14.17 -7.80 1.48
CA ASN A 191 -13.63 -8.95 2.21
C ASN A 191 -12.17 -9.27 1.83
N ARG A 192 -11.77 -9.00 0.58
CA ARG A 192 -10.41 -9.21 0.08
C ARG A 192 -9.45 -8.03 0.29
N MET A 193 -9.84 -6.98 1.02
CA MET A 193 -8.94 -5.87 1.32
C MET A 193 -7.78 -6.31 2.22
N ALA A 194 -6.58 -5.79 1.94
CA ALA A 194 -5.47 -5.93 2.88
C ALA A 194 -5.78 -5.19 4.22
N PRO A 195 -5.14 -5.52 5.33
CA PRO A 195 -4.15 -6.58 5.49
C PRO A 195 -4.79 -7.96 5.41
N HIS A 196 -4.03 -8.93 4.88
CA HIS A 196 -4.48 -10.30 4.79
C HIS A 196 -4.13 -11.07 6.07
N LYS A 197 -5.09 -11.84 6.55
CA LYS A 197 -4.96 -12.60 7.80
C LYS A 197 -4.50 -14.04 7.57
N TYR A 198 -4.52 -14.51 6.31
CA TYR A 198 -4.21 -15.89 5.91
C TYR A 198 -3.30 -15.89 4.67
N VAL A 199 -2.44 -16.89 4.59
CA VAL A 199 -1.76 -17.26 3.34
C VAL A 199 -2.68 -18.16 2.53
N GLN A 200 -2.75 -17.91 1.23
CA GLN A 200 -3.43 -18.77 0.26
C GLN A 200 -2.43 -19.18 -0.81
N GLU A 201 -2.54 -20.38 -1.33
CA GLU A 201 -1.62 -20.90 -2.34
C GLU A 201 -1.51 -19.95 -3.54
N GLY A 202 -0.28 -19.67 -3.98
CA GLY A 202 0.04 -18.76 -5.07
C GLY A 202 -0.17 -17.26 -4.76
N PHE A 203 -0.70 -16.89 -3.59
CA PHE A 203 -1.00 -15.53 -3.21
C PHE A 203 -0.06 -15.01 -2.11
N ILE A 204 0.63 -13.91 -2.38
CA ILE A 204 1.49 -13.25 -1.39
C ILE A 204 0.65 -12.32 -0.52
N PRO A 205 0.50 -12.57 0.79
CA PRO A 205 -0.28 -11.73 1.69
C PRO A 205 0.32 -10.33 1.81
N ARG A 206 -0.56 -9.33 1.91
CA ARG A 206 -0.17 -7.91 1.99
C ARG A 206 -0.42 -7.37 3.37
N LEU A 207 0.56 -6.59 3.87
CA LEU A 207 0.55 -5.92 5.16
C LEU A 207 0.60 -4.41 4.97
N LEU A 208 -0.07 -3.66 5.84
CA LEU A 208 -0.25 -2.21 5.74
C LEU A 208 0.10 -1.53 7.08
N PRO A 209 1.37 -1.27 7.38
CA PRO A 209 1.78 -0.69 8.67
C PRO A 209 1.23 0.72 8.92
N LEU A 210 0.96 1.49 7.85
CA LEU A 210 0.52 2.87 7.94
C LEU A 210 -1.01 3.05 7.87
N ARG A 211 -1.79 2.00 7.73
CA ARG A 211 -3.24 2.06 7.48
C ARG A 211 -4.07 2.77 8.57
N ARG A 212 -3.50 2.99 9.76
CA ARG A 212 -4.12 3.72 10.88
C ARG A 212 -3.50 5.08 11.12
N LEU A 213 -2.56 5.49 10.28
CA LEU A 213 -1.87 6.78 10.38
C LEU A 213 -2.35 7.72 9.28
N PRO A 214 -2.82 8.94 9.63
CA PRO A 214 -3.25 9.93 8.66
C PRO A 214 -2.14 10.31 7.68
N GLU A 215 -2.50 10.58 6.43
CA GLU A 215 -1.56 11.02 5.38
C GLU A 215 -0.71 12.22 5.82
N GLN A 216 -1.33 13.18 6.51
CA GLN A 216 -0.62 14.35 7.04
C GLN A 216 0.47 13.98 8.05
N GLU A 217 0.24 12.96 8.87
CA GLU A 217 1.26 12.51 9.83
C GLU A 217 2.39 11.76 9.13
N VAL A 218 2.08 10.97 8.11
CA VAL A 218 3.09 10.30 7.29
C VAL A 218 3.96 11.32 6.57
N TYR A 219 3.36 12.36 5.99
CA TYR A 219 4.09 13.46 5.36
C TYR A 219 4.96 14.22 6.35
N LEU A 220 4.40 14.64 7.50
CA LEU A 220 5.13 15.33 8.56
C LEU A 220 6.31 14.48 9.07
N TYR A 221 6.11 13.18 9.23
CA TYR A 221 7.17 12.27 9.66
C TYR A 221 8.31 12.21 8.65
N ALA A 222 7.99 12.09 7.36
CA ALA A 222 8.99 12.06 6.28
C ALA A 222 9.81 13.37 6.24
N ILE A 223 9.16 14.53 6.33
CA ILE A 223 9.82 15.85 6.33
C ILE A 223 10.73 16.03 7.57
N LEU A 224 10.21 15.75 8.75
CA LEU A 224 10.97 15.92 9.99
C LEU A 224 12.18 14.95 10.09
N LYS A 225 12.07 13.76 9.49
CA LYS A 225 13.17 12.79 9.34
C LYS A 225 14.10 13.12 8.16
N ARG A 226 13.80 14.15 7.36
CA ARG A 226 14.56 14.53 6.17
C ARG A 226 14.73 13.39 5.17
N MET A 227 13.68 12.55 5.02
CA MET A 227 13.69 11.44 4.07
C MET A 227 13.64 11.98 2.65
N LYS A 228 14.40 11.36 1.74
CA LYS A 228 14.31 11.66 0.31
C LYS A 228 13.16 10.87 -0.29
N PHE A 229 12.20 11.56 -0.92
CA PHE A 229 11.09 10.97 -1.66
C PHE A 229 10.69 11.87 -2.81
N HIS A 230 10.04 11.29 -3.81
CA HIS A 230 9.46 12.02 -4.93
C HIS A 230 8.07 12.56 -4.52
N ASP A 231 7.88 13.87 -4.62
CA ASP A 231 6.64 14.57 -4.22
C ASP A 231 5.79 15.00 -5.43
N GLY A 232 6.16 14.55 -6.64
CA GLY A 232 5.42 14.83 -7.87
C GLY A 232 4.19 13.95 -8.04
N ASP A 233 3.14 14.52 -8.62
CA ASP A 233 1.94 13.76 -8.99
C ASP A 233 2.12 13.05 -10.34
N CYS A 234 1.57 11.83 -10.44
CA CYS A 234 1.49 11.14 -11.71
C CYS A 234 0.69 11.97 -12.73
N PRO A 235 1.16 12.15 -13.99
CA PRO A 235 0.46 12.94 -15.02
C PRO A 235 -1.00 12.51 -15.25
N TYR A 236 -1.31 11.26 -14.94
CA TYR A 236 -2.67 10.70 -15.08
C TYR A 236 -3.52 10.83 -13.79
N ALA A 237 -2.99 11.36 -12.68
CA ALA A 237 -3.66 11.40 -11.38
C ALA A 237 -4.97 12.19 -11.41
N GLY A 238 -5.06 13.25 -12.22
CA GLY A 238 -6.26 14.08 -12.37
C GLY A 238 -7.51 13.30 -12.82
N LYS A 239 -7.32 12.20 -13.58
CA LYS A 239 -8.40 11.34 -14.10
C LYS A 239 -8.77 10.19 -13.13
N ALA A 240 -8.19 10.15 -11.94
CA ALA A 240 -8.43 9.08 -10.97
C ALA A 240 -9.80 9.22 -10.29
N GLN A 241 -10.64 8.20 -10.37
CA GLN A 241 -11.94 8.14 -9.70
C GLN A 241 -11.80 8.32 -8.17
N ARG A 242 -10.66 7.95 -7.60
CA ARG A 242 -10.32 8.10 -6.18
C ARG A 242 -10.38 9.56 -5.71
N ASN A 243 -10.13 10.55 -6.57
CA ASN A 243 -10.14 11.97 -6.21
C ASN A 243 -11.48 12.45 -5.67
N PHE A 244 -12.59 11.89 -6.18
CA PHE A 244 -13.93 12.18 -5.66
C PHE A 244 -14.07 11.70 -4.21
N PHE A 245 -13.68 10.45 -3.93
CA PHE A 245 -13.74 9.87 -2.58
C PHE A 245 -12.74 10.52 -1.61
N ARG A 246 -11.59 10.99 -2.10
CA ARG A 246 -10.66 11.81 -1.32
C ARG A 246 -11.33 13.07 -0.79
N LYS A 247 -12.02 13.81 -1.65
CA LYS A 247 -12.78 15.02 -1.25
C LYS A 247 -13.86 14.70 -0.21
N MET A 248 -14.63 13.62 -0.41
CA MET A 248 -15.65 13.19 0.54
C MET A 248 -15.06 12.86 1.91
N VAL A 249 -13.98 12.06 1.96
CA VAL A 249 -13.31 11.70 3.22
C VAL A 249 -12.77 12.92 3.94
N MET A 250 -12.15 13.85 3.20
CA MET A 250 -11.62 15.10 3.76
C MET A 250 -12.75 15.98 4.35
N GLU A 251 -13.89 16.10 3.66
CA GLU A 251 -15.02 16.86 4.14
C GLU A 251 -15.62 16.23 5.41
N LEU A 252 -15.85 14.92 5.41
CA LEU A 252 -16.35 14.19 6.57
C LEU A 252 -15.42 14.36 7.78
N GLU A 253 -14.12 14.17 7.60
CA GLU A 253 -13.12 14.33 8.66
C GLU A 253 -13.02 15.76 9.18
N SER A 254 -13.24 16.77 8.32
CA SER A 254 -13.23 18.18 8.73
C SER A 254 -14.40 18.53 9.65
N LYS A 255 -15.58 17.97 9.38
CA LYS A 255 -16.79 18.15 10.17
C LYS A 255 -16.81 17.30 11.43
N GLN A 256 -16.33 16.06 11.32
CA GLN A 256 -16.30 15.08 12.41
C GLN A 256 -14.92 14.42 12.49
N PRO A 257 -13.97 14.99 13.25
CA PRO A 257 -12.64 14.44 13.43
C PRO A 257 -12.68 13.02 13.98
N GLY A 258 -11.91 12.11 13.35
CA GLY A 258 -11.90 10.67 13.67
C GLY A 258 -12.76 9.81 12.74
N THR A 259 -13.49 10.41 11.79
CA THR A 259 -14.30 9.67 10.81
C THR A 259 -13.45 8.64 10.03
N ARG A 260 -12.23 8.97 9.62
CA ARG A 260 -11.33 8.03 8.95
C ARG A 260 -11.05 6.79 9.78
N HIS A 261 -10.77 6.94 11.07
CA HIS A 261 -10.57 5.83 11.99
C HIS A 261 -11.85 5.01 12.20
N SER A 262 -13.00 5.69 12.29
CA SER A 262 -14.29 5.04 12.43
C SER A 262 -14.66 4.19 11.23
N LEU A 263 -14.38 4.66 10.01
CA LEU A 263 -14.56 3.88 8.77
C LEU A 263 -13.72 2.60 8.79
N VAL A 264 -12.44 2.69 9.17
CA VAL A 264 -11.55 1.53 9.27
C VAL A 264 -12.03 0.55 10.34
N ASN A 265 -12.37 1.04 11.53
CA ASN A 265 -12.85 0.20 12.64
C ASN A 265 -14.19 -0.48 12.29
N GLY A 266 -15.10 0.23 11.65
CA GLY A 266 -16.37 -0.32 11.18
C GLY A 266 -16.16 -1.43 10.15
N MET A 267 -15.28 -1.20 9.19
CA MET A 267 -14.94 -2.21 8.16
C MET A 267 -14.31 -3.47 8.77
N GLU A 268 -13.45 -3.34 9.79
CA GLU A 268 -12.88 -4.49 10.47
C GLU A 268 -13.95 -5.34 11.17
N LYS A 269 -14.88 -4.70 11.88
CA LYS A 269 -16.01 -5.39 12.51
C LYS A 269 -16.91 -6.11 11.48
N ILE A 270 -17.17 -5.44 10.33
CA ILE A 270 -17.91 -6.07 9.23
C ILE A 270 -17.18 -7.33 8.73
N ARG A 271 -15.86 -7.23 8.49
CA ARG A 271 -15.04 -8.35 8.01
C ARG A 271 -14.93 -9.52 8.99
N GLU A 272 -15.05 -9.29 10.28
CA GLU A 272 -15.09 -10.34 11.30
C GLU A 272 -16.36 -11.17 11.24
N ASN A 273 -17.46 -10.57 10.77
CA ASN A 273 -18.78 -11.20 10.65
C ASN A 273 -19.10 -11.72 9.25
N ILE A 274 -18.28 -11.40 8.24
CA ILE A 274 -18.42 -12.01 6.91
C ILE A 274 -17.71 -13.37 6.93
N SER A 275 -18.37 -14.39 6.38
CA SER A 275 -17.86 -15.76 6.23
C SER A 275 -16.44 -15.81 5.69
N PRO A 276 -15.69 -16.93 5.91
CA PRO A 276 -14.26 -17.02 5.65
C PRO A 276 -13.89 -16.51 4.25
N PRO A 277 -12.65 -16.03 4.04
CA PRO A 277 -12.24 -15.46 2.78
C PRO A 277 -12.53 -16.45 1.65
N ILE A 278 -13.14 -15.95 0.57
CA ILE A 278 -13.40 -16.73 -0.64
C ILE A 278 -12.06 -17.34 -1.06
N SER A 279 -12.00 -18.67 -1.14
CA SER A 279 -10.82 -19.35 -1.67
C SER A 279 -10.58 -18.85 -3.08
N LEU A 280 -9.35 -18.42 -3.37
CA LEU A 280 -8.98 -18.02 -4.72
C LEU A 280 -8.73 -19.29 -5.54
N SER A 281 -9.34 -19.39 -6.72
CA SER A 281 -9.03 -20.43 -7.71
C SER A 281 -7.86 -19.98 -8.59
N ALA A 282 -7.11 -20.93 -9.15
CA ALA A 282 -6.10 -20.60 -10.13
C ALA A 282 -6.76 -20.14 -11.45
N CYS A 283 -6.26 -19.07 -12.04
CA CYS A 283 -6.67 -18.61 -13.35
C CYS A 283 -6.36 -19.69 -14.41
N PRO A 284 -7.32 -20.15 -15.24
CA PRO A 284 -7.07 -21.19 -16.23
C PRO A 284 -6.05 -20.81 -17.29
N SER A 285 -5.82 -19.50 -17.51
CA SER A 285 -4.87 -19.01 -18.52
C SER A 285 -3.45 -18.80 -18.01
N CYS A 286 -3.26 -18.40 -16.74
CA CYS A 286 -1.93 -18.02 -16.22
C CYS A 286 -1.60 -18.56 -14.83
N GLY A 287 -2.47 -19.35 -14.22
CA GLY A 287 -2.25 -19.94 -12.89
C GLY A 287 -2.32 -18.97 -11.70
N GLU A 288 -2.47 -17.65 -11.93
CA GLU A 288 -2.57 -16.67 -10.87
C GLU A 288 -3.84 -16.84 -10.03
N PRO A 289 -3.78 -16.63 -8.71
CA PRO A 289 -4.96 -16.62 -7.88
C PRO A 289 -6.00 -15.60 -8.35
N SER A 290 -7.22 -16.06 -8.57
CA SER A 290 -8.35 -15.29 -9.08
C SER A 290 -9.59 -15.52 -8.25
N GLY A 291 -10.42 -14.51 -8.09
CA GLY A 291 -11.71 -14.63 -7.36
C GLY A 291 -12.88 -15.13 -8.21
N GLY A 292 -12.64 -15.71 -9.38
CA GLY A 292 -13.68 -16.22 -10.28
C GLY A 292 -13.23 -17.47 -11.02
N ASN A 293 -14.19 -18.20 -11.62
CA ASN A 293 -13.95 -19.46 -12.32
C ASN A 293 -13.41 -19.30 -13.77
N GLY A 294 -13.20 -18.09 -14.23
CA GLY A 294 -12.70 -17.78 -15.57
C GLY A 294 -11.33 -17.11 -15.55
N PRO A 295 -10.83 -16.66 -16.72
CA PRO A 295 -9.59 -15.93 -16.82
C PRO A 295 -9.56 -14.72 -15.88
N CYS A 296 -8.43 -14.50 -15.18
CA CYS A 296 -8.27 -13.35 -14.31
C CYS A 296 -8.36 -12.03 -15.10
N VAL A 297 -8.55 -10.90 -14.37
CA VAL A 297 -8.68 -9.59 -15.01
C VAL A 297 -7.48 -9.26 -15.90
N PHE A 298 -6.27 -9.62 -15.48
CA PHE A 298 -5.07 -9.43 -16.30
C PHE A 298 -5.15 -10.20 -17.62
N CYS A 299 -5.51 -11.49 -17.61
CA CYS A 299 -5.62 -12.30 -18.82
C CYS A 299 -6.73 -11.84 -19.76
N ARG A 300 -7.86 -11.37 -19.22
CA ARG A 300 -8.94 -10.82 -20.04
C ARG A 300 -8.55 -9.52 -20.74
N GLU A 301 -7.82 -8.67 -20.04
CA GLU A 301 -7.44 -7.34 -20.55
C GLU A 301 -6.16 -7.36 -21.38
N PHE A 302 -5.20 -8.22 -21.03
CA PHE A 302 -3.83 -8.18 -21.55
C PHE A 302 -3.31 -9.53 -22.04
N GLY A 303 -4.12 -10.59 -22.09
CA GLY A 303 -3.67 -11.93 -22.51
C GLY A 303 -3.03 -11.96 -23.89
N ASN A 304 -3.43 -11.06 -24.79
CA ASN A 304 -2.85 -10.93 -26.13
C ASN A 304 -1.50 -10.20 -26.17
N PHE A 305 -1.07 -9.58 -25.06
CA PHE A 305 0.20 -8.85 -24.95
C PHE A 305 1.24 -9.58 -24.09
N SER A 306 0.92 -10.77 -23.58
CA SER A 306 1.87 -11.56 -22.77
C SER A 306 2.99 -12.08 -23.66
N VAL A 307 4.23 -11.79 -23.30
CA VAL A 307 5.46 -12.32 -23.92
C VAL A 307 5.75 -13.70 -23.37
#